data_99b2d03b1a64c58ec081706bf4fc2032
#
_entry.id   99b2d03b1a64c58ec081706bf4fc2032
#
_cell.length_a   1.000
_cell.length_b   1.000
_cell.length_c   1.000
_cell.angle_alpha   90.00
_cell.angle_beta   90.00
_cell.angle_gamma   90.00
#
_symmetry.space_group_name_H-M   'P 1'
#
loop_
_entity.id
_entity.type
_entity.pdbx_description
1 polymer ?
#
loop_
_entity_poly.entity_id
_entity_poly.type
_entity_poly.pdbx_seq_one_letter_code
_entity_poly.pdbx_strand_id
1 'polypeptide(L)'
;MRPITHTSAKQLIPVANKPVLFYGLEAIREAGIREVGIIVGSTAPEIELAVGDGSQFGLDVTYLPQDAPRGLAHAVLIARDYLGDDDFVMYLGDNFVVGGINGVVERFRRERPHAQLMLTRVKEPHAFGIAEMGQDGQVLGVEEKPQYPKSDLALVGVYVFSPAVHEAIAELKPSWRNELEITEAIQWLIDQGRPVKSTIITGFWKDTGNLADMLDMNRFVLERIDSEVSGSVSADTEIIGRVVVGPGAVISGSRIVGPVVVGAGSVVRNSRLGPFTSIDCDCTVIDSDIEQSIVLRGAFIDGVGRIEMSMIGREARVVPGPRAPKTFRFVLGDHSEVRVGV
;
A
#
# COMPACT_ATOMS: atom_id res chain seq x y z
N MET A 1 5.63 -9.81 2.65
CA MET A 1 6.61 -8.79 2.17
C MET A 1 8.05 -8.94 2.71
N ARG A 2 8.31 -9.86 3.64
CA ARG A 2 9.71 -10.22 3.96
C ARG A 2 10.40 -10.80 2.71
N PRO A 3 11.70 -10.49 2.43
CA PRO A 3 12.65 -9.80 3.33
C PRO A 3 12.60 -8.26 3.28
N ILE A 4 11.94 -7.63 2.32
CA ILE A 4 11.98 -6.16 2.11
C ILE A 4 11.48 -5.37 3.33
N THR A 5 10.43 -5.87 4.00
CA THR A 5 9.86 -5.24 5.21
C THR A 5 10.62 -5.55 6.50
N HIS A 6 11.78 -6.16 6.43
CA HIS A 6 12.63 -6.36 7.62
C HIS A 6 13.32 -5.06 8.07
N THR A 7 13.62 -4.20 7.12
CA THR A 7 14.40 -2.98 7.31
C THR A 7 13.65 -1.70 6.99
N SER A 8 12.38 -1.79 6.63
CA SER A 8 11.59 -0.63 6.22
C SER A 8 10.12 -0.77 6.60
N ALA A 9 9.50 0.34 6.96
CA ALA A 9 8.06 0.40 7.15
C ALA A 9 7.34 -0.01 5.85
N LYS A 10 6.43 -0.98 5.94
CA LYS A 10 5.67 -1.51 4.81
C LYS A 10 4.96 -0.40 4.02
N GLN A 11 4.41 0.55 4.74
CA GLN A 11 3.66 1.70 4.21
C GLN A 11 4.52 2.69 3.42
N LEU A 12 5.85 2.64 3.60
CA LEU A 12 6.80 3.49 2.88
C LEU A 12 7.40 2.81 1.63
N ILE A 13 6.99 1.60 1.30
CA ILE A 13 7.38 0.99 0.03
C ILE A 13 6.68 1.76 -1.10
N PRO A 14 7.44 2.22 -2.12
CA PRO A 14 6.86 3.02 -3.17
C PRO A 14 6.13 2.20 -4.23
N VAL A 15 5.08 2.80 -4.77
CA VAL A 15 4.37 2.42 -5.99
C VAL A 15 4.49 3.58 -6.96
N ALA A 16 4.98 3.33 -8.16
CA ALA A 16 5.33 4.38 -9.12
C ALA A 16 6.18 5.51 -8.48
N ASN A 17 7.17 5.11 -7.67
CA ASN A 17 8.12 5.97 -6.95
C ASN A 17 7.48 6.87 -5.87
N LYS A 18 6.22 6.66 -5.48
CA LYS A 18 5.56 7.35 -4.38
C LYS A 18 5.18 6.35 -3.28
N PRO A 19 5.57 6.58 -1.99
CA PRO A 19 5.18 5.73 -0.86
C PRO A 19 3.68 5.49 -0.78
N VAL A 20 3.25 4.26 -0.46
CA VAL A 20 1.82 3.92 -0.38
C VAL A 20 1.10 4.80 0.63
N LEU A 21 1.69 5.08 1.77
CA LEU A 21 1.14 5.97 2.80
C LEU A 21 0.75 7.35 2.24
N PHE A 22 1.51 7.88 1.28
CA PHE A 22 1.27 9.21 0.73
C PHE A 22 -0.04 9.30 -0.05
N TYR A 23 -0.42 8.22 -0.75
CA TYR A 23 -1.73 8.15 -1.42
C TYR A 23 -2.90 8.26 -0.42
N GLY A 24 -2.76 7.62 0.77
CA GLY A 24 -3.74 7.72 1.84
C GLY A 24 -3.83 9.13 2.42
N LEU A 25 -2.69 9.78 2.69
CA LEU A 25 -2.64 11.14 3.20
C LEU A 25 -3.23 12.16 2.21
N GLU A 26 -2.93 12.01 0.92
CA GLU A 26 -3.53 12.82 -0.14
C GLU A 26 -5.06 12.65 -0.18
N ALA A 27 -5.56 11.40 -0.12
CA ALA A 27 -6.98 11.11 -0.11
C ALA A 27 -7.70 11.70 1.12
N ILE A 28 -7.08 11.67 2.29
CA ILE A 28 -7.58 12.29 3.53
C ILE A 28 -7.70 13.82 3.36
N ARG A 29 -6.65 14.45 2.84
CA ARG A 29 -6.66 15.89 2.56
C ARG A 29 -7.73 16.27 1.53
N GLU A 30 -7.88 15.50 0.45
CA GLU A 30 -8.90 15.73 -0.57
C GLU A 30 -10.33 15.61 -0.01
N ALA A 31 -10.54 14.77 1.01
CA ALA A 31 -11.81 14.68 1.74
C ALA A 31 -12.07 15.87 2.69
N GLY A 32 -11.18 16.88 2.67
CA GLY A 32 -11.32 18.09 3.48
C GLY A 32 -10.93 17.89 4.96
N ILE A 33 -10.21 16.80 5.28
CA ILE A 33 -9.68 16.54 6.62
C ILE A 33 -8.26 17.10 6.67
N ARG A 34 -7.90 17.80 7.74
CA ARG A 34 -6.60 18.44 7.90
C ARG A 34 -5.80 17.90 9.08
N GLU A 35 -6.46 17.59 10.17
CA GLU A 35 -5.82 17.04 11.37
C GLU A 35 -5.72 15.53 11.25
N VAL A 36 -4.51 14.98 11.38
CA VAL A 36 -4.24 13.55 11.19
C VAL A 36 -3.39 13.00 12.34
N GLY A 37 -3.93 12.06 13.08
CA GLY A 37 -3.18 11.26 14.05
C GLY A 37 -2.60 10.02 13.38
N ILE A 38 -1.27 9.89 13.29
CA ILE A 38 -0.62 8.68 12.75
C ILE A 38 -0.20 7.79 13.92
N ILE A 39 -0.81 6.61 13.99
CA ILE A 39 -0.40 5.58 14.96
C ILE A 39 0.90 4.95 14.47
N VAL A 40 1.95 5.05 15.28
CA VAL A 40 3.29 4.58 14.95
C VAL A 40 3.81 3.58 15.98
N GLY A 41 4.52 2.57 15.51
CA GLY A 41 5.17 1.55 16.33
C GLY A 41 6.70 1.60 16.19
N SER A 42 7.34 0.45 16.06
CA SER A 42 8.80 0.32 15.95
C SER A 42 9.42 1.03 14.74
N THR A 43 8.63 1.33 13.71
CA THR A 43 9.05 2.05 12.50
C THR A 43 8.76 3.55 12.56
N ALA A 44 8.43 4.10 13.73
CA ALA A 44 8.15 5.52 13.94
C ALA A 44 9.21 6.45 13.31
N PRO A 45 10.52 6.27 13.54
CA PRO A 45 11.52 7.19 13.00
C PRO A 45 11.50 7.28 11.47
N GLU A 46 11.21 6.19 10.77
CA GLU A 46 11.13 6.17 9.31
C GLU A 46 9.89 6.91 8.81
N ILE A 47 8.74 6.70 9.47
CA ILE A 47 7.48 7.34 9.11
C ILE A 47 7.55 8.85 9.41
N GLU A 48 8.07 9.23 10.57
CA GLU A 48 8.27 10.63 10.98
C GLU A 48 9.22 11.37 10.03
N LEU A 49 10.31 10.72 9.61
CA LEU A 49 11.23 11.28 8.62
C LEU A 49 10.57 11.49 7.25
N ALA A 50 9.72 10.55 6.83
CA ALA A 50 9.09 10.59 5.51
C ALA A 50 7.91 11.56 5.43
N VAL A 51 7.12 11.69 6.49
CA VAL A 51 5.90 12.50 6.52
C VAL A 51 6.16 13.91 7.11
N GLY A 52 7.11 14.04 8.04
CA GLY A 52 7.39 15.28 8.73
C GLY A 52 6.20 15.76 9.58
N ASP A 53 5.94 17.06 9.57
CA ASP A 53 4.79 17.67 10.23
C ASP A 53 3.48 17.60 9.41
N GLY A 54 3.52 17.00 8.22
CA GLY A 54 2.39 16.91 7.32
C GLY A 54 2.21 18.08 6.35
N SER A 55 2.96 19.17 6.52
CA SER A 55 2.84 20.39 5.71
C SER A 55 2.99 20.16 4.22
N GLN A 56 3.85 19.21 3.80
CA GLN A 56 4.02 18.81 2.40
C GLN A 56 2.74 18.25 1.76
N PHE A 57 1.80 17.74 2.56
CA PHE A 57 0.48 17.26 2.12
C PHE A 57 -0.63 18.29 2.38
N GLY A 58 -0.33 19.42 3.06
CA GLY A 58 -1.32 20.37 3.56
C GLY A 58 -2.14 19.81 4.72
N LEU A 59 -1.51 18.99 5.55
CA LEU A 59 -2.05 18.35 6.74
C LEU A 59 -1.28 18.82 7.99
N ASP A 60 -1.92 18.70 9.15
CA ASP A 60 -1.34 18.85 10.48
C ASP A 60 -1.23 17.44 11.10
N VAL A 61 0.00 16.92 11.23
CA VAL A 61 0.23 15.53 11.66
C VAL A 61 0.68 15.47 13.12
N THR A 62 0.01 14.65 13.90
CA THR A 62 0.39 14.25 15.25
C THR A 62 0.72 12.76 15.27
N TYR A 63 1.88 12.40 15.84
CA TYR A 63 2.29 11.00 15.98
C TYR A 63 1.86 10.43 17.33
N LEU A 64 1.18 9.30 17.30
CA LEU A 64 0.63 8.62 18.47
C LEU A 64 1.33 7.26 18.63
N PRO A 65 2.18 7.07 19.65
CA PRO A 65 2.97 5.85 19.78
C PRO A 65 2.11 4.67 20.24
N GLN A 66 2.24 3.54 19.56
CA GLN A 66 1.72 2.24 19.94
C GLN A 66 2.85 1.33 20.39
N ASP A 67 2.82 0.89 21.65
CA ASP A 67 3.86 0.08 22.28
C ASP A 67 3.97 -1.35 21.70
N ALA A 68 2.83 -1.90 21.26
CA ALA A 68 2.76 -3.22 20.64
C ALA A 68 1.55 -3.34 19.70
N PRO A 69 1.62 -4.18 18.65
CA PRO A 69 0.54 -4.40 17.70
C PRO A 69 -0.57 -5.25 18.34
N ARG A 70 -1.51 -4.61 19.06
CA ARG A 70 -2.61 -5.28 19.77
C ARG A 70 -3.95 -5.18 19.06
N GLY A 71 -3.94 -4.94 17.75
CA GLY A 71 -5.12 -4.86 16.91
C GLY A 71 -5.55 -3.43 16.57
N LEU A 72 -6.50 -3.32 15.63
CA LEU A 72 -6.95 -2.04 15.09
C LEU A 72 -7.80 -1.24 16.07
N ALA A 73 -8.65 -1.90 16.87
CA ALA A 73 -9.42 -1.21 17.90
C ALA A 73 -8.51 -0.67 19.01
N HIS A 74 -7.37 -1.33 19.31
CA HIS A 74 -6.37 -0.78 20.22
C HIS A 74 -5.72 0.51 19.68
N ALA A 75 -5.52 0.63 18.36
CA ALA A 75 -5.04 1.87 17.77
C ALA A 75 -6.03 3.02 17.99
N VAL A 76 -7.34 2.78 17.83
CA VAL A 76 -8.39 3.77 18.14
C VAL A 76 -8.42 4.10 19.63
N LEU A 77 -8.21 3.12 20.53
CA LEU A 77 -8.13 3.34 21.98
C LEU A 77 -6.99 4.29 22.34
N ILE A 78 -5.80 4.10 21.75
CA ILE A 78 -4.64 5.01 21.95
C ILE A 78 -4.96 6.42 21.46
N ALA A 79 -5.70 6.56 20.40
CA ALA A 79 -6.07 7.84 19.83
C ALA A 79 -7.22 8.53 20.57
N ARG A 80 -7.82 7.93 21.61
CA ARG A 80 -9.03 8.44 22.27
C ARG A 80 -8.90 9.89 22.73
N ASP A 81 -7.80 10.24 23.38
CA ASP A 81 -7.57 11.60 23.88
C ASP A 81 -7.35 12.61 22.75
N TYR A 82 -6.73 12.18 21.66
CA TYR A 82 -6.53 12.97 20.44
C TYR A 82 -7.84 13.19 19.68
N LEU A 83 -8.66 12.16 19.56
CA LEU A 83 -9.94 12.21 18.82
C LEU A 83 -11.04 12.97 19.57
N GLY A 84 -11.02 12.95 20.90
CA GLY A 84 -12.08 13.58 21.71
C GLY A 84 -13.45 12.99 21.39
N ASP A 85 -14.43 13.86 21.23
CA ASP A 85 -15.81 13.51 20.88
C ASP A 85 -16.14 13.84 19.41
N ASP A 86 -15.11 13.90 18.55
CA ASP A 86 -15.29 14.17 17.12
C ASP A 86 -15.59 12.88 16.33
N ASP A 87 -16.29 13.06 15.21
CA ASP A 87 -16.35 12.05 14.18
C ASP A 87 -14.98 11.95 13.49
N PHE A 88 -14.54 10.75 13.14
CA PHE A 88 -13.22 10.58 12.54
C PHE A 88 -13.18 9.52 11.42
N VAL A 89 -12.20 9.65 10.56
CA VAL A 89 -11.83 8.63 9.57
C VAL A 89 -10.68 7.81 10.14
N MET A 90 -10.84 6.50 10.16
CA MET A 90 -9.77 5.55 10.35
C MET A 90 -9.33 5.01 8.99
N TYR A 91 -8.07 5.23 8.64
CA TYR A 91 -7.48 4.82 7.36
C TYR A 91 -6.24 3.96 7.62
N LEU A 92 -6.23 2.73 7.14
CA LEU A 92 -5.05 1.86 7.27
C LEU A 92 -3.97 2.29 6.30
N GLY A 93 -2.79 2.68 6.81
CA GLY A 93 -1.72 3.31 6.04
C GLY A 93 -1.08 2.45 4.95
N ASP A 94 -1.44 1.17 4.88
CA ASP A 94 -1.00 0.23 3.85
C ASP A 94 -2.08 -0.04 2.78
N ASN A 95 -3.20 0.68 2.83
CA ASN A 95 -4.27 0.55 1.86
C ASN A 95 -4.16 1.57 0.72
N PHE A 96 -4.46 1.11 -0.47
CA PHE A 96 -4.55 1.94 -1.67
C PHE A 96 -5.97 1.87 -2.23
N VAL A 97 -6.67 3.01 -2.21
CA VAL A 97 -8.07 3.13 -2.64
C VAL A 97 -8.17 4.10 -3.80
N VAL A 98 -8.59 3.61 -4.94
CA VAL A 98 -8.83 4.46 -6.12
C VAL A 98 -10.15 5.18 -6.01
N GLY A 99 -10.14 6.46 -6.40
CA GLY A 99 -11.30 7.34 -6.33
C GLY A 99 -11.43 8.06 -4.98
N GLY A 100 -10.45 7.83 -4.09
CA GLY A 100 -10.40 8.51 -2.79
C GLY A 100 -11.51 8.09 -1.83
N ILE A 101 -11.70 8.90 -0.79
CA ILE A 101 -12.65 8.63 0.29
C ILE A 101 -13.76 9.70 0.40
N ASN A 102 -13.79 10.69 -0.51
CA ASN A 102 -14.73 11.81 -0.46
C ASN A 102 -16.18 11.33 -0.37
N GLY A 103 -16.58 10.39 -1.23
CA GLY A 103 -17.95 9.90 -1.29
C GLY A 103 -18.41 9.22 0.00
N VAL A 104 -17.52 8.49 0.70
CA VAL A 104 -17.85 7.84 1.96
C VAL A 104 -17.93 8.86 3.11
N VAL A 105 -17.05 9.85 3.13
CA VAL A 105 -17.07 10.95 4.12
C VAL A 105 -18.30 11.82 3.95
N GLU A 106 -18.66 12.21 2.72
CA GLU A 106 -19.87 12.98 2.43
C GLU A 106 -21.13 12.22 2.81
N ARG A 107 -21.19 10.92 2.52
CA ARG A 107 -22.33 10.08 2.92
C ARG A 107 -22.46 10.03 4.43
N PHE A 108 -21.35 9.82 5.15
CA PHE A 108 -21.36 9.84 6.62
C PHE A 108 -21.88 11.17 7.18
N ARG A 109 -21.37 12.30 6.67
CA ARG A 109 -21.81 13.65 7.09
C ARG A 109 -23.30 13.87 6.87
N ARG A 110 -23.87 13.33 5.79
CA ARG A 110 -25.30 13.46 5.45
C ARG A 110 -26.18 12.54 6.28
N GLU A 111 -25.79 11.27 6.45
CA GLU A 111 -26.63 10.22 7.03
C GLU A 111 -26.37 10.01 8.54
N ARG A 112 -25.24 10.47 9.04
CA ARG A 112 -24.83 10.43 10.45
C ARG A 112 -25.00 9.06 11.11
N PRO A 113 -24.56 7.96 10.48
CA PRO A 113 -24.53 6.65 11.13
C PRO A 113 -23.47 6.63 12.24
N HIS A 114 -23.45 5.56 13.08
CA HIS A 114 -22.37 5.38 14.05
C HIS A 114 -21.10 4.79 13.42
N ALA A 115 -21.27 4.05 12.32
CA ALA A 115 -20.15 3.62 11.47
C ALA A 115 -20.56 3.65 10.00
N GLN A 116 -19.65 4.11 9.15
CA GLN A 116 -19.77 4.03 7.70
C GLN A 116 -18.58 3.20 7.16
N LEU A 117 -18.89 2.07 6.55
CA LEU A 117 -17.92 1.10 6.07
C LEU A 117 -17.71 1.26 4.56
N MET A 118 -16.50 1.02 4.10
CA MET A 118 -16.21 0.76 2.70
C MET A 118 -16.07 -0.76 2.49
N LEU A 119 -16.77 -1.30 1.50
CA LEU A 119 -16.76 -2.72 1.17
C LEU A 119 -16.31 -2.93 -0.27
N THR A 120 -15.67 -4.05 -0.54
CA THR A 120 -15.33 -4.50 -1.90
C THR A 120 -15.48 -6.01 -2.02
N ARG A 121 -15.71 -6.51 -3.25
CA ARG A 121 -15.75 -7.94 -3.49
C ARG A 121 -14.34 -8.53 -3.61
N VAL A 122 -14.10 -9.63 -2.93
CA VAL A 122 -12.81 -10.32 -2.92
C VAL A 122 -12.95 -11.79 -3.32
N LYS A 123 -11.87 -12.36 -3.86
CA LYS A 123 -11.83 -13.79 -4.23
C LYS A 123 -11.56 -14.71 -3.04
N GLU A 124 -10.83 -14.20 -2.03
CA GLU A 124 -10.41 -14.97 -0.85
C GLU A 124 -10.94 -14.31 0.43
N PRO A 125 -12.26 -14.44 0.71
CA PRO A 125 -12.88 -13.71 1.81
C PRO A 125 -12.35 -14.09 3.20
N HIS A 126 -11.85 -15.30 3.40
CA HIS A 126 -11.27 -15.72 4.69
C HIS A 126 -9.98 -14.98 5.09
N ALA A 127 -9.42 -14.17 4.20
CA ALA A 127 -8.24 -13.34 4.51
C ALA A 127 -8.59 -11.98 5.16
N PHE A 128 -9.86 -11.58 5.13
CA PHE A 128 -10.32 -10.24 5.47
C PHE A 128 -11.46 -10.26 6.49
N GLY A 129 -11.74 -9.10 7.09
CA GLY A 129 -13.01 -8.86 7.75
C GLY A 129 -14.15 -8.87 6.72
N ILE A 130 -15.20 -9.63 6.95
CA ILE A 130 -16.30 -9.83 6.00
C ILE A 130 -17.60 -9.29 6.55
N ALA A 131 -18.33 -8.54 5.70
CA ALA A 131 -19.66 -8.02 6.03
C ALA A 131 -20.76 -8.91 5.47
N GLU A 132 -21.76 -9.20 6.30
CA GLU A 132 -23.03 -9.83 5.90
C GLU A 132 -24.05 -8.72 5.61
N MET A 133 -24.70 -8.80 4.44
CA MET A 133 -25.65 -7.77 4.01
C MET A 133 -27.08 -8.33 3.96
N GLY A 134 -28.04 -7.55 4.43
CA GLY A 134 -29.46 -7.82 4.26
C GLY A 134 -29.95 -7.50 2.84
N GLN A 135 -31.18 -7.93 2.55
CA GLN A 135 -31.83 -7.71 1.24
C GLN A 135 -32.07 -6.22 0.93
N ASP A 136 -32.21 -5.38 1.95
CA ASP A 136 -32.39 -3.93 1.87
C ASP A 136 -31.05 -3.16 1.87
N GLY A 137 -29.91 -3.85 1.83
CA GLY A 137 -28.58 -3.25 1.82
C GLY A 137 -28.07 -2.81 3.18
N GLN A 138 -28.75 -3.20 4.29
CA GLN A 138 -28.23 -2.97 5.64
C GLN A 138 -27.10 -3.96 5.97
N VAL A 139 -26.16 -3.54 6.81
CA VAL A 139 -25.13 -4.43 7.37
C VAL A 139 -25.76 -5.23 8.51
N LEU A 140 -25.85 -6.56 8.36
CA LEU A 140 -26.39 -7.46 9.36
C LEU A 140 -25.35 -7.93 10.36
N GLY A 141 -24.10 -8.00 9.94
CA GLY A 141 -23.00 -8.43 10.78
C GLY A 141 -21.65 -8.28 10.08
N VAL A 142 -20.59 -8.33 10.88
CA VAL A 142 -19.20 -8.36 10.40
C VAL A 142 -18.41 -9.38 11.20
N GLU A 143 -17.49 -10.10 10.54
CA GLU A 143 -16.66 -11.13 11.16
C GLU A 143 -15.23 -11.03 10.66
N GLU A 144 -14.25 -11.06 11.57
CA GLU A 144 -12.82 -11.02 11.23
C GLU A 144 -12.34 -12.37 10.76
N LYS A 145 -11.83 -12.45 9.53
CA LYS A 145 -11.23 -13.65 8.93
C LYS A 145 -12.01 -14.94 9.19
N PRO A 146 -13.29 -14.95 8.80
CA PRO A 146 -14.18 -16.08 9.10
C PRO A 146 -13.70 -17.38 8.45
N GLN A 147 -13.80 -18.48 9.19
CA GLN A 147 -13.51 -19.79 8.64
C GLN A 147 -14.54 -20.18 7.54
N TYR A 148 -15.78 -19.72 7.69
CA TYR A 148 -16.89 -19.95 6.76
C TYR A 148 -17.53 -18.60 6.40
N PRO A 149 -16.96 -17.88 5.41
CA PRO A 149 -17.46 -16.57 5.04
C PRO A 149 -18.91 -16.60 4.56
N LYS A 150 -19.76 -15.71 5.06
CA LYS A 150 -21.16 -15.60 4.65
C LYS A 150 -21.35 -14.76 3.39
N SER A 151 -20.35 -14.03 2.97
CA SER A 151 -20.34 -13.22 1.74
C SER A 151 -18.92 -13.09 1.17
N ASP A 152 -18.82 -12.45 0.00
CA ASP A 152 -17.55 -12.05 -0.63
C ASP A 152 -17.21 -10.56 -0.42
N LEU A 153 -17.95 -9.87 0.48
CA LEU A 153 -17.79 -8.45 0.73
C LEU A 153 -16.80 -8.20 1.88
N ALA A 154 -15.57 -7.87 1.52
CA ALA A 154 -14.51 -7.55 2.46
C ALA A 154 -14.57 -6.07 2.88
N LEU A 155 -14.22 -5.80 4.14
CA LEU A 155 -13.99 -4.46 4.64
C LEU A 155 -12.69 -3.93 4.02
N VAL A 156 -12.82 -2.79 3.35
CA VAL A 156 -11.69 -1.96 2.93
C VAL A 156 -11.16 -1.26 4.17
N GLY A 157 -9.86 -1.16 4.34
CA GLY A 157 -9.24 -0.55 5.53
C GLY A 157 -9.50 0.95 5.70
N VAL A 158 -10.71 1.40 5.38
CA VAL A 158 -11.19 2.78 5.55
C VAL A 158 -12.57 2.75 6.20
N TYR A 159 -12.70 3.43 7.32
CA TYR A 159 -13.90 3.51 8.13
C TYR A 159 -14.15 4.95 8.53
N VAL A 160 -15.43 5.34 8.66
CA VAL A 160 -15.78 6.61 9.31
C VAL A 160 -16.63 6.29 10.54
N PHE A 161 -16.22 6.77 11.67
CA PHE A 161 -16.87 6.50 12.96
C PHE A 161 -17.38 7.78 13.63
N SER A 162 -18.48 7.65 14.34
CA SER A 162 -18.87 8.59 15.40
C SER A 162 -18.19 8.20 16.72
N PRO A 163 -18.17 9.07 17.74
CA PRO A 163 -17.62 8.76 19.06
C PRO A 163 -18.20 7.51 19.72
N ALA A 164 -19.36 7.03 19.29
CA ALA A 164 -19.99 5.82 19.81
C ALA A 164 -19.11 4.56 19.69
N VAL A 165 -18.15 4.55 18.76
CA VAL A 165 -17.20 3.43 18.65
C VAL A 165 -16.30 3.28 19.89
N HIS A 166 -16.05 4.35 20.64
CA HIS A 166 -15.27 4.30 21.88
C HIS A 166 -15.96 3.50 22.97
N GLU A 167 -17.30 3.57 23.04
CA GLU A 167 -18.09 2.73 23.96
C GLU A 167 -17.94 1.25 23.58
N ALA A 168 -18.05 0.94 22.30
CA ALA A 168 -17.87 -0.40 21.80
C ALA A 168 -16.47 -0.95 22.16
N ILE A 169 -15.41 -0.16 21.91
CA ILE A 169 -14.03 -0.57 22.14
C ILE A 169 -13.77 -0.82 23.65
N ALA A 170 -14.39 -0.06 24.54
CA ALA A 170 -14.24 -0.23 25.99
C ALA A 170 -14.76 -1.60 26.50
N GLU A 171 -15.71 -2.22 25.79
CA GLU A 171 -16.30 -3.52 26.12
C GLU A 171 -15.59 -4.70 25.48
N LEU A 172 -14.64 -4.46 24.53
CA LEU A 172 -13.96 -5.53 23.81
C LEU A 172 -13.02 -6.33 24.72
N LYS A 173 -12.91 -7.60 24.38
CA LYS A 173 -11.89 -8.50 24.90
C LYS A 173 -10.98 -8.93 23.76
N PRO A 174 -9.70 -9.24 24.05
CA PRO A 174 -8.80 -9.76 23.01
C PRO A 174 -9.40 -11.00 22.32
N SER A 175 -9.36 -10.99 20.99
CA SER A 175 -9.78 -12.10 20.15
C SER A 175 -8.88 -13.34 20.33
N TRP A 176 -9.21 -14.42 19.65
CA TRP A 176 -8.35 -15.61 19.58
C TRP A 176 -6.94 -15.33 19.03
N ARG A 177 -6.77 -14.18 18.31
CA ARG A 177 -5.48 -13.67 17.84
C ARG A 177 -4.73 -12.86 18.90
N ASN A 178 -5.31 -12.66 20.08
CA ASN A 178 -4.84 -11.76 21.11
C ASN A 178 -4.79 -10.28 20.66
N GLU A 179 -5.73 -9.89 19.79
CA GLU A 179 -5.90 -8.55 19.26
C GLU A 179 -7.28 -7.98 19.61
N LEU A 180 -7.40 -6.67 19.77
CA LEU A 180 -8.68 -5.97 19.82
C LEU A 180 -9.09 -5.63 18.36
N GLU A 181 -10.06 -6.38 17.86
CA GLU A 181 -10.47 -6.29 16.46
C GLU A 181 -11.46 -5.16 16.24
N ILE A 182 -11.25 -4.38 15.19
CA ILE A 182 -12.20 -3.30 14.83
C ILE A 182 -13.54 -3.88 14.35
N THR A 183 -13.52 -5.05 13.76
CA THR A 183 -14.72 -5.78 13.34
C THR A 183 -15.63 -6.14 14.52
N GLU A 184 -15.06 -6.49 15.69
CA GLU A 184 -15.83 -6.74 16.91
C GLU A 184 -16.46 -5.46 17.46
N ALA A 185 -15.78 -4.31 17.37
CA ALA A 185 -16.37 -3.02 17.74
C ALA A 185 -17.55 -2.65 16.82
N ILE A 186 -17.42 -2.90 15.52
CA ILE A 186 -18.49 -2.70 14.55
C ILE A 186 -19.66 -3.65 14.83
N GLN A 187 -19.37 -4.93 15.09
CA GLN A 187 -20.38 -5.93 15.44
C GLN A 187 -21.15 -5.52 16.71
N TRP A 188 -20.43 -5.03 17.74
CA TRP A 188 -21.06 -4.51 18.95
C TRP A 188 -22.04 -3.36 18.65
N LEU A 189 -21.69 -2.42 17.78
CA LEU A 189 -22.62 -1.35 17.35
C LEU A 189 -23.87 -1.92 16.70
N ILE A 190 -23.74 -2.92 15.83
CA ILE A 190 -24.86 -3.59 15.17
C ILE A 190 -25.77 -4.26 16.21
N ASP A 191 -25.20 -5.02 17.15
CA ASP A 191 -25.92 -5.74 18.20
C ASP A 191 -26.69 -4.82 19.15
N GLN A 192 -26.17 -3.58 19.34
CA GLN A 192 -26.86 -2.53 20.10
C GLN A 192 -27.91 -1.79 19.26
N GLY A 193 -28.19 -2.22 18.03
CA GLY A 193 -29.14 -1.56 17.13
C GLY A 193 -28.72 -0.18 16.65
N ARG A 194 -27.41 0.16 16.80
CA ARG A 194 -26.87 1.44 16.32
C ARG A 194 -26.67 1.41 14.81
N PRO A 195 -27.06 2.47 14.08
CA PRO A 195 -26.95 2.48 12.62
C PRO A 195 -25.52 2.30 12.12
N VAL A 196 -25.28 1.20 11.41
CA VAL A 196 -24.05 0.94 10.64
C VAL A 196 -24.42 0.91 9.16
N LYS A 197 -23.77 1.74 8.37
CA LYS A 197 -23.99 1.86 6.93
C LYS A 197 -22.76 1.40 6.15
N SER A 198 -22.95 1.07 4.88
CA SER A 198 -21.85 0.69 4.01
C SER A 198 -21.96 1.30 2.62
N THR A 199 -20.82 1.35 1.95
CA THR A 199 -20.70 1.69 0.53
C THR A 199 -19.85 0.63 -0.14
N ILE A 200 -20.40 -0.05 -1.15
CA ILE A 200 -19.64 -1.00 -1.95
C ILE A 200 -18.91 -0.21 -3.03
N ILE A 201 -17.58 -0.28 -3.03
CA ILE A 201 -16.74 0.34 -4.05
C ILE A 201 -16.53 -0.63 -5.21
N THR A 202 -16.56 -0.07 -6.43
CA THR A 202 -16.31 -0.82 -7.67
C THR A 202 -14.92 -0.53 -8.24
N GLY A 203 -14.18 0.39 -7.59
CA GLY A 203 -12.83 0.79 -7.99
C GLY A 203 -11.76 -0.22 -7.58
N PHE A 204 -10.54 0.05 -8.05
CA PHE A 204 -9.37 -0.73 -7.65
C PHE A 204 -9.04 -0.45 -6.17
N TRP A 205 -8.93 -1.52 -5.40
CA TRP A 205 -8.46 -1.52 -4.03
C TRP A 205 -7.46 -2.65 -3.81
N LYS A 206 -6.42 -2.37 -3.07
CA LYS A 206 -5.44 -3.34 -2.60
C LYS A 206 -4.89 -2.93 -1.23
N ASP A 207 -4.60 -3.93 -0.41
CA ASP A 207 -3.66 -3.79 0.68
C ASP A 207 -2.26 -4.20 0.19
N THR A 208 -1.22 -3.68 0.79
CA THR A 208 0.17 -4.03 0.42
C THR A 208 0.61 -5.35 1.07
N GLY A 209 -0.23 -6.38 1.01
CA GLY A 209 -0.03 -7.67 1.69
C GLY A 209 1.15 -8.47 1.17
N ASN A 210 1.34 -8.48 -0.16
CA ASN A 210 2.31 -9.34 -0.84
C ASN A 210 2.90 -8.64 -2.09
N LEU A 211 3.86 -9.31 -2.74
CA LEU A 211 4.53 -8.78 -3.94
C LEU A 211 3.55 -8.59 -5.11
N ALA A 212 2.65 -9.54 -5.32
CA ALA A 212 1.71 -9.46 -6.46
C ALA A 212 0.80 -8.22 -6.34
N ASP A 213 0.29 -7.93 -5.14
CA ASP A 213 -0.51 -6.73 -4.89
C ASP A 213 0.27 -5.44 -5.13
N MET A 214 1.56 -5.40 -4.75
CA MET A 214 2.45 -4.26 -5.02
C MET A 214 2.67 -4.05 -6.52
N LEU A 215 2.90 -5.11 -7.28
CA LEU A 215 3.06 -5.03 -8.73
C LEU A 215 1.75 -4.63 -9.44
N ASP A 216 0.61 -5.14 -8.97
CA ASP A 216 -0.71 -4.75 -9.46
C ASP A 216 -0.97 -3.25 -9.23
N MET A 217 -0.66 -2.74 -8.03
CA MET A 217 -0.78 -1.31 -7.72
C MET A 217 0.17 -0.47 -8.58
N ASN A 218 1.42 -0.91 -8.72
CA ASN A 218 2.41 -0.23 -9.56
C ASN A 218 1.92 -0.12 -11.00
N ARG A 219 1.41 -1.22 -11.56
CA ARG A 219 0.79 -1.24 -12.88
C ARG A 219 -0.38 -0.28 -12.96
N PHE A 220 -1.29 -0.33 -12.00
CA PHE A 220 -2.48 0.52 -11.98
C PHE A 220 -2.14 2.01 -12.00
N VAL A 221 -1.16 2.43 -11.18
CA VAL A 221 -0.72 3.83 -11.12
C VAL A 221 0.00 4.21 -12.41
N LEU A 222 0.92 3.38 -12.89
CA LEU A 222 1.70 3.66 -14.10
C LEU A 222 0.81 3.77 -15.36
N GLU A 223 -0.31 3.05 -15.43
CA GLU A 223 -1.29 3.20 -16.51
C GLU A 223 -1.90 4.62 -16.61
N ARG A 224 -1.72 5.44 -15.57
CA ARG A 224 -2.37 6.76 -15.42
C ARG A 224 -1.39 7.93 -15.31
N ILE A 225 -0.08 7.67 -15.40
CA ILE A 225 0.91 8.74 -15.39
C ILE A 225 0.86 9.55 -16.69
N ASP A 226 1.17 10.82 -16.59
CA ASP A 226 1.49 11.67 -17.74
C ASP A 226 2.99 11.62 -18.02
N SER A 227 3.37 11.79 -19.30
CA SER A 227 4.79 11.79 -19.68
C SER A 227 5.46 13.09 -19.25
N GLU A 228 6.60 12.98 -18.60
CA GLU A 228 7.44 14.11 -18.20
C GLU A 228 8.91 13.74 -18.28
N VAL A 229 9.74 14.58 -18.92
CA VAL A 229 11.18 14.35 -19.01
C VAL A 229 11.89 15.56 -18.44
N SER A 230 12.31 15.47 -17.18
CA SER A 230 13.10 16.48 -16.47
C SER A 230 14.60 16.11 -16.35
N GLY A 231 14.95 14.89 -16.72
CA GLY A 231 16.33 14.39 -16.80
C GLY A 231 16.93 14.50 -18.21
N SER A 232 18.11 13.88 -18.41
CA SER A 232 18.83 13.86 -19.67
C SER A 232 18.60 12.52 -20.39
N VAL A 233 18.18 12.59 -21.65
CA VAL A 233 18.01 11.44 -22.52
C VAL A 233 18.86 11.64 -23.77
N SER A 234 19.78 10.70 -24.05
CA SER A 234 20.66 10.79 -25.21
C SER A 234 19.93 10.51 -26.53
N ALA A 235 20.49 11.01 -27.63
CA ALA A 235 19.88 10.87 -28.96
C ALA A 235 19.81 9.41 -29.47
N ASP A 236 20.61 8.52 -28.91
CA ASP A 236 20.65 7.09 -29.23
C ASP A 236 19.68 6.26 -28.35
N THR A 237 18.86 6.92 -27.54
CA THR A 237 17.83 6.30 -26.71
C THR A 237 16.46 6.40 -27.37
N GLU A 238 15.75 5.28 -27.44
CA GLU A 238 14.37 5.23 -27.94
C GLU A 238 13.37 5.24 -26.78
N ILE A 239 12.41 6.19 -26.79
CA ILE A 239 11.30 6.25 -25.83
C ILE A 239 10.00 5.99 -26.56
N ILE A 240 9.20 5.03 -26.07
CA ILE A 240 7.88 4.66 -26.62
C ILE A 240 6.85 4.69 -25.49
N GLY A 241 5.71 5.37 -25.72
CA GLY A 241 4.63 5.44 -24.74
C GLY A 241 4.89 6.45 -23.61
N ARG A 242 4.18 6.26 -22.47
CA ARG A 242 4.24 7.19 -21.35
C ARG A 242 5.46 6.90 -20.45
N VAL A 243 6.34 7.88 -20.33
CA VAL A 243 7.56 7.76 -19.54
C VAL A 243 7.78 9.02 -18.72
N VAL A 244 8.08 8.83 -17.44
CA VAL A 244 8.54 9.89 -16.55
C VAL A 244 10.02 9.71 -16.28
N VAL A 245 10.81 10.77 -16.51
CA VAL A 245 12.25 10.80 -16.22
C VAL A 245 12.51 11.95 -15.26
N GLY A 246 12.87 11.61 -14.03
CA GLY A 246 13.09 12.57 -12.96
C GLY A 246 14.33 13.46 -13.13
N PRO A 247 14.43 14.55 -12.37
CA PRO A 247 15.55 15.47 -12.46
C PRO A 247 16.89 14.80 -12.15
N GLY A 248 17.93 15.15 -12.92
CA GLY A 248 19.27 14.56 -12.76
C GLY A 248 19.39 13.09 -13.20
N ALA A 249 18.33 12.44 -13.63
CA ALA A 249 18.43 11.12 -14.22
C ALA A 249 19.08 11.19 -15.61
N VAL A 250 19.87 10.17 -15.96
CA VAL A 250 20.60 10.06 -17.23
C VAL A 250 20.29 8.73 -17.91
N ILE A 251 19.73 8.80 -19.12
CA ILE A 251 19.39 7.62 -19.92
C ILE A 251 20.17 7.68 -21.24
N SER A 252 20.95 6.63 -21.56
CA SER A 252 21.74 6.58 -22.78
C SER A 252 21.79 5.17 -23.38
N GLY A 253 21.81 5.09 -24.74
CA GLY A 253 21.92 3.84 -25.49
C GLY A 253 20.81 2.84 -25.18
N SER A 254 19.67 3.30 -24.74
CA SER A 254 18.65 2.45 -24.10
C SER A 254 17.32 2.48 -24.85
N ARG A 255 16.47 1.48 -24.59
CA ARG A 255 15.10 1.45 -25.10
C ARG A 255 14.11 1.43 -23.93
N ILE A 256 13.28 2.46 -23.82
CA ILE A 256 12.29 2.61 -22.76
C ILE A 256 10.89 2.46 -23.38
N VAL A 257 10.17 1.42 -22.96
CA VAL A 257 8.81 1.13 -23.41
C VAL A 257 7.86 1.33 -22.24
N GLY A 258 7.16 2.45 -22.24
CA GLY A 258 6.24 2.84 -21.16
C GLY A 258 4.98 1.97 -21.07
N PRO A 259 4.23 2.11 -19.95
CA PRO A 259 4.46 3.13 -18.92
C PRO A 259 5.64 2.78 -17.98
N VAL A 260 6.53 3.74 -17.79
CA VAL A 260 7.75 3.61 -16.98
C VAL A 260 8.04 4.90 -16.20
N VAL A 261 8.51 4.77 -14.98
CA VAL A 261 9.06 5.89 -14.20
C VAL A 261 10.52 5.63 -13.88
N VAL A 262 11.37 6.60 -14.16
CA VAL A 262 12.79 6.63 -13.75
C VAL A 262 12.99 7.79 -12.79
N GLY A 263 13.32 7.48 -11.55
CA GLY A 263 13.49 8.46 -10.45
C GLY A 263 14.72 9.35 -10.60
N ALA A 264 14.73 10.41 -9.82
CA ALA A 264 15.79 11.42 -9.83
C ALA A 264 17.17 10.81 -9.58
N GLY A 265 18.19 11.34 -10.25
CA GLY A 265 19.59 10.91 -10.07
C GLY A 265 19.93 9.52 -10.59
N SER A 266 18.95 8.78 -11.16
CA SER A 266 19.18 7.42 -11.64
C SER A 266 19.88 7.40 -12.99
N VAL A 267 20.67 6.35 -13.22
CA VAL A 267 21.45 6.12 -14.44
C VAL A 267 20.98 4.86 -15.13
N VAL A 268 20.57 4.97 -16.40
CA VAL A 268 20.16 3.83 -17.24
C VAL A 268 21.02 3.84 -18.51
N ARG A 269 21.82 2.78 -18.72
CA ARG A 269 22.73 2.68 -19.89
C ARG A 269 22.58 1.34 -20.58
N ASN A 270 22.59 1.36 -21.91
CA ASN A 270 22.57 0.16 -22.76
C ASN A 270 21.52 -0.86 -22.32
N SER A 271 20.37 -0.40 -21.86
CA SER A 271 19.38 -1.22 -21.16
C SER A 271 18.02 -1.12 -21.81
N ARG A 272 17.19 -2.13 -21.60
CA ARG A 272 15.76 -2.06 -21.94
C ARG A 272 14.92 -1.97 -20.66
N LEU A 273 14.09 -0.94 -20.55
CA LEU A 273 13.04 -0.88 -19.55
C LEU A 273 11.69 -1.12 -20.25
N GLY A 274 11.04 -2.22 -19.88
CA GLY A 274 9.73 -2.61 -20.39
C GLY A 274 8.58 -1.99 -19.60
N PRO A 275 7.33 -2.20 -20.03
CA PRO A 275 6.18 -1.56 -19.43
C PRO A 275 5.99 -1.96 -17.96
N PHE A 276 5.33 -1.07 -17.20
CA PHE A 276 5.00 -1.25 -15.79
C PHE A 276 6.22 -1.36 -14.87
N THR A 277 7.32 -0.70 -15.24
CA THR A 277 8.55 -0.68 -14.46
C THR A 277 8.72 0.67 -13.75
N SER A 278 9.03 0.61 -12.46
CA SER A 278 9.42 1.76 -11.65
C SER A 278 10.85 1.60 -11.20
N ILE A 279 11.70 2.54 -11.59
CA ILE A 279 13.06 2.70 -11.10
C ILE A 279 13.05 3.89 -10.15
N ASP A 280 13.32 3.68 -8.88
CA ASP A 280 13.35 4.74 -7.87
C ASP A 280 14.60 5.63 -8.01
N CYS A 281 14.78 6.58 -7.12
CA CYS A 281 15.89 7.54 -7.15
C CYS A 281 17.27 6.86 -6.95
N ASP A 282 18.30 7.46 -7.50
CA ASP A 282 19.70 7.10 -7.30
C ASP A 282 20.06 5.66 -7.73
N CYS A 283 19.23 5.03 -8.57
CA CYS A 283 19.47 3.70 -9.08
C CYS A 283 20.45 3.70 -10.26
N THR A 284 21.15 2.58 -10.45
CA THR A 284 22.00 2.35 -11.61
C THR A 284 21.60 1.05 -12.31
N VAL A 285 21.25 1.15 -13.60
CA VAL A 285 20.86 0.02 -14.44
C VAL A 285 21.72 0.05 -15.70
N ILE A 286 22.56 -0.97 -15.89
CA ILE A 286 23.49 -1.06 -17.00
C ILE A 286 23.36 -2.44 -17.67
N ASP A 287 23.41 -2.49 -19.01
CA ASP A 287 23.44 -3.72 -19.80
C ASP A 287 22.39 -4.77 -19.37
N SER A 288 21.16 -4.31 -19.05
CA SER A 288 20.11 -5.12 -18.42
C SER A 288 18.73 -4.90 -19.03
N ASP A 289 17.86 -5.92 -18.97
CA ASP A 289 16.46 -5.86 -19.43
C ASP A 289 15.53 -6.03 -18.22
N ILE A 290 14.68 -5.04 -17.95
CA ILE A 290 13.78 -5.04 -16.78
C ILE A 290 12.37 -4.66 -17.22
N GLU A 291 11.37 -5.47 -16.84
CA GLU A 291 9.96 -5.13 -17.06
C GLU A 291 9.07 -5.57 -15.90
N GLN A 292 7.89 -4.97 -15.76
CA GLN A 292 6.88 -5.28 -14.72
C GLN A 292 7.47 -5.36 -13.31
N SER A 293 8.41 -4.48 -12.99
CA SER A 293 9.19 -4.58 -11.76
C SER A 293 9.30 -3.25 -11.02
N ILE A 294 9.54 -3.34 -9.72
CA ILE A 294 9.81 -2.20 -8.84
C ILE A 294 11.25 -2.29 -8.37
N VAL A 295 12.06 -1.28 -8.69
CA VAL A 295 13.45 -1.17 -8.26
C VAL A 295 13.56 -0.03 -7.26
N LEU A 296 13.90 -0.35 -6.01
CA LEU A 296 13.94 0.60 -4.93
C LEU A 296 15.25 1.39 -4.91
N ARG A 297 15.22 2.53 -4.24
CA ARG A 297 16.27 3.54 -4.18
C ARG A 297 17.68 2.95 -4.03
N GLY A 298 18.62 3.48 -4.81
CA GLY A 298 20.04 3.15 -4.70
C GLY A 298 20.42 1.75 -5.20
N ALA A 299 19.48 1.01 -5.78
CA ALA A 299 19.77 -0.32 -6.32
C ALA A 299 20.74 -0.25 -7.52
N PHE A 300 21.63 -1.23 -7.60
CA PHE A 300 22.63 -1.35 -8.66
C PHE A 300 22.43 -2.66 -9.42
N ILE A 301 22.13 -2.58 -10.71
CA ILE A 301 21.86 -3.71 -11.60
C ILE A 301 22.79 -3.59 -12.80
N ASP A 302 23.62 -4.57 -13.05
CA ASP A 302 24.62 -4.53 -14.13
C ASP A 302 24.82 -5.90 -14.78
N GLY A 303 24.71 -5.95 -16.11
CA GLY A 303 24.98 -7.14 -16.90
C GLY A 303 24.03 -8.30 -16.67
N VAL A 304 22.83 -8.05 -16.16
CA VAL A 304 21.84 -9.07 -15.88
C VAL A 304 20.86 -9.15 -17.05
N GLY A 305 20.58 -10.36 -17.52
CA GLY A 305 19.63 -10.58 -18.60
C GLY A 305 18.23 -10.02 -18.27
N ARG A 306 17.20 -10.81 -18.45
CA ARG A 306 15.83 -10.35 -18.20
C ARG A 306 15.43 -10.49 -16.74
N ILE A 307 14.98 -9.39 -16.14
CA ILE A 307 14.33 -9.31 -14.83
C ILE A 307 12.85 -8.97 -15.06
N GLU A 308 11.97 -9.77 -14.52
CA GLU A 308 10.51 -9.61 -14.71
C GLU A 308 9.78 -9.90 -13.41
N MET A 309 8.63 -9.22 -13.20
CA MET A 309 7.73 -9.40 -12.06
C MET A 309 8.45 -9.42 -10.69
N SER A 310 9.41 -8.50 -10.54
CA SER A 310 10.35 -8.51 -9.43
C SER A 310 10.28 -7.22 -8.61
N MET A 311 10.68 -7.33 -7.35
CA MET A 311 10.97 -6.17 -6.51
C MET A 311 12.41 -6.27 -6.01
N ILE A 312 13.21 -5.27 -6.34
CA ILE A 312 14.62 -5.16 -5.96
C ILE A 312 14.73 -4.17 -4.80
N GLY A 313 15.28 -4.62 -3.69
CA GLY A 313 15.38 -3.85 -2.45
C GLY A 313 16.28 -2.62 -2.55
N ARG A 314 16.21 -1.75 -1.55
CA ARG A 314 17.07 -0.54 -1.45
C ARG A 314 18.54 -0.97 -1.41
N GLU A 315 19.38 -0.24 -2.17
CA GLU A 315 20.84 -0.47 -2.24
C GLU A 315 21.26 -1.92 -2.59
N ALA A 316 20.30 -2.73 -3.06
CA ALA A 316 20.57 -4.09 -3.48
C ALA A 316 21.45 -4.11 -4.74
N ARG A 317 22.33 -5.09 -4.82
CA ARG A 317 23.22 -5.29 -5.98
C ARG A 317 22.86 -6.58 -6.70
N VAL A 318 22.56 -6.46 -7.99
CA VAL A 318 22.25 -7.59 -8.86
C VAL A 318 23.28 -7.58 -9.99
N VAL A 319 24.19 -8.52 -9.96
CA VAL A 319 25.29 -8.60 -10.93
C VAL A 319 25.52 -10.06 -11.31
N PRO A 320 26.10 -10.36 -12.49
CA PRO A 320 26.45 -11.72 -12.85
C PRO A 320 27.41 -12.32 -11.83
N GLY A 321 27.15 -13.56 -11.44
CA GLY A 321 28.10 -14.32 -10.65
C GLY A 321 29.39 -14.66 -11.48
N PRO A 322 30.47 -15.09 -10.83
CA PRO A 322 31.63 -15.55 -11.54
C PRO A 322 31.23 -16.65 -12.53
N ARG A 323 31.75 -16.61 -13.76
CA ARG A 323 31.57 -17.67 -14.77
C ARG A 323 32.19 -18.98 -14.27
N ALA A 324 31.50 -19.68 -13.40
CA ALA A 324 31.81 -21.07 -13.06
C ALA A 324 31.08 -22.00 -14.04
N PRO A 325 31.60 -23.23 -14.29
CA PRO A 325 30.84 -24.23 -15.01
C PRO A 325 29.44 -24.33 -14.40
N LYS A 326 28.43 -24.66 -15.23
CA LYS A 326 26.97 -24.71 -14.84
C LYS A 326 26.79 -25.63 -13.61
N THR A 327 27.15 -25.15 -12.44
CA THR A 327 27.04 -25.87 -11.18
C THR A 327 26.02 -25.11 -10.31
N PHE A 328 24.90 -25.73 -10.07
CA PHE A 328 23.93 -25.22 -9.15
C PHE A 328 24.27 -25.67 -7.73
N ARG A 329 24.24 -24.77 -6.78
CA ARG A 329 24.35 -25.11 -5.35
C ARG A 329 23.03 -24.73 -4.69
N PHE A 330 22.32 -25.73 -4.22
CA PHE A 330 21.01 -25.54 -3.58
C PHE A 330 21.13 -25.79 -2.07
N VAL A 331 20.43 -24.97 -1.31
CA VAL A 331 20.02 -25.27 0.07
C VAL A 331 18.50 -25.14 0.06
N LEU A 332 17.82 -26.28 0.03
CA LEU A 332 16.38 -26.37 -0.12
C LEU A 332 15.77 -26.86 1.19
N GLY A 333 14.68 -26.26 1.60
CA GLY A 333 13.86 -26.79 2.69
C GLY A 333 12.94 -27.92 2.22
N ASP A 334 12.25 -28.55 3.16
CA ASP A 334 11.28 -29.60 2.87
C ASP A 334 10.18 -29.08 1.92
N HIS A 335 9.75 -29.92 1.00
CA HIS A 335 8.72 -29.63 -0.01
C HIS A 335 9.06 -28.50 -1.00
N SER A 336 10.34 -28.14 -1.15
CA SER A 336 10.76 -27.13 -2.13
C SER A 336 10.76 -27.71 -3.55
N GLU A 337 10.20 -26.94 -4.51
CA GLU A 337 10.31 -27.20 -5.95
C GLU A 337 11.26 -26.16 -6.56
N VAL A 338 12.26 -26.63 -7.36
CA VAL A 338 13.16 -25.75 -8.11
C VAL A 338 13.06 -26.07 -9.58
N ARG A 339 12.73 -25.09 -10.39
CA ARG A 339 12.75 -25.20 -11.87
C ARG A 339 13.99 -24.51 -12.38
N VAL A 340 14.88 -25.29 -12.98
CA VAL A 340 16.12 -24.81 -13.55
C VAL A 340 15.97 -24.70 -15.05
N GLY A 341 16.12 -23.50 -15.62
CA GLY A 341 16.19 -23.33 -17.07
C GLY A 341 17.48 -23.93 -17.63
N VAL A 342 17.40 -24.63 -18.73
CA VAL A 342 18.54 -25.25 -19.44
C VAL A 342 19.10 -24.30 -20.48
#